data_952d8026e2f8de9cac13e3a624356a9d
#
_entry.id   952d8026e2f8de9cac13e3a624356a9d
#
_cell.length_a   1.000
_cell.length_b   1.000
_cell.length_c   1.000
_cell.angle_alpha   90.00
_cell.angle_beta   90.00
_cell.angle_gamma   90.00
#
_symmetry.space_group_name_H-M   'P 1'
#
loop_
_entity.id
_entity.type
_entity.pdbx_description
1 polymer ?
#
loop_
_entity_poly.entity_id
_entity_poly.type
_entity_poly.pdbx_seq_one_letter_code
_entity_poly.pdbx_strand_id
1 'polypeptide(L)'
;MQKSILIIILFLAQIPSISGQESKMVPIKEGFFIPLYGATAKKPVNVKSFYIDVFPVTNAEYLSFLKNNPNFSKSKIKGIFADKSYLSYWKSDFDFGNANPKSPVANVSWFAAKKYCECQGKRLPTMDEWEYVAMADEKKIDARTKAEFNKYILFWYERSKTYENSIGKTFRNYWGVYDMHGLVWEWTADFNSIFLSGESRKDKSADKNLFCGAASVNATDLMDYAAFMRYAFRGSLKAQYSTRNLGFRCASTTKL
;
A
#
# COMPACT_ATOMS: atom_id res chain seq x y z
N MET A 1 48.78 49.76 -30.98
CA MET A 1 47.58 49.01 -31.32
C MET A 1 47.44 47.89 -30.27
N GLN A 2 46.57 48.12 -29.28
CA GLN A 2 46.40 47.21 -28.15
C GLN A 2 45.09 46.42 -28.41
N LYS A 3 45.18 45.07 -28.61
CA LYS A 3 44.04 44.22 -28.86
C LYS A 3 43.51 43.70 -27.50
N SER A 4 42.33 44.25 -27.13
CA SER A 4 41.59 43.73 -25.97
C SER A 4 40.93 42.40 -26.28
N ILE A 5 41.29 41.35 -25.56
CA ILE A 5 40.67 40.02 -25.63
C ILE A 5 39.54 40.04 -24.64
N LEU A 6 38.30 39.91 -25.14
CA LEU A 6 37.08 39.77 -24.33
C LEU A 6 36.90 38.31 -24.00
N ILE A 7 37.12 37.95 -22.71
CA ILE A 7 36.87 36.57 -22.20
C ILE A 7 35.41 36.51 -21.78
N ILE A 8 34.59 35.81 -22.55
CA ILE A 8 33.19 35.48 -22.20
C ILE A 8 33.23 34.26 -21.27
N ILE A 9 32.99 34.48 -19.97
CA ILE A 9 32.82 33.41 -18.99
C ILE A 9 31.38 32.91 -19.10
N LEU A 10 31.18 31.73 -19.70
CA LEU A 10 29.90 31.03 -19.74
C LEU A 10 29.64 30.44 -18.34
N PHE A 11 28.75 31.05 -17.58
CA PHE A 11 28.22 30.46 -16.36
C PHE A 11 27.25 29.33 -16.73
N LEU A 12 27.72 28.10 -16.71
CA LEU A 12 26.82 26.93 -16.73
C LEU A 12 26.10 26.88 -15.37
N ALA A 13 24.86 27.33 -15.38
CA ALA A 13 23.95 27.11 -14.25
C ALA A 13 23.73 25.58 -14.09
N GLN A 14 24.34 24.96 -13.10
CA GLN A 14 24.04 23.61 -12.69
C GLN A 14 22.63 23.63 -12.12
N ILE A 15 21.66 23.14 -12.91
CA ILE A 15 20.34 22.83 -12.41
C ILE A 15 20.50 21.64 -11.47
N PRO A 16 20.18 21.75 -10.17
CA PRO A 16 20.21 20.59 -9.29
C PRO A 16 19.17 19.59 -9.81
N SER A 17 19.63 18.45 -10.31
CA SER A 17 18.77 17.31 -10.53
C SER A 17 18.19 16.93 -9.18
N ILE A 18 16.91 17.21 -8.97
CA ILE A 18 16.14 16.61 -7.88
C ILE A 18 16.05 15.13 -8.24
N SER A 19 17.02 14.36 -7.76
CA SER A 19 16.96 12.91 -7.75
C SER A 19 15.78 12.52 -6.86
N GLY A 20 14.60 12.45 -7.44
CA GLY A 20 13.51 11.68 -6.84
C GLY A 20 14.06 10.27 -6.66
N GLN A 21 14.13 9.80 -5.42
CA GLN A 21 14.53 8.44 -5.13
C GLN A 21 13.50 7.55 -5.82
N GLU A 22 13.89 6.95 -6.97
CA GLU A 22 13.04 5.98 -7.66
C GLU A 22 12.67 4.90 -6.65
N SER A 23 11.38 4.73 -6.43
CA SER A 23 10.88 3.70 -5.53
C SER A 23 11.32 2.35 -6.11
N LYS A 24 12.31 1.75 -5.45
CA LYS A 24 12.91 0.50 -5.88
C LYS A 24 11.86 -0.60 -5.87
N MET A 25 11.62 -1.23 -7.01
CA MET A 25 10.78 -2.41 -7.12
C MET A 25 11.62 -3.68 -7.06
N VAL A 26 11.03 -4.76 -6.55
CA VAL A 26 11.61 -6.10 -6.58
C VAL A 26 10.74 -7.07 -7.36
N PRO A 27 11.35 -8.03 -8.08
CA PRO A 27 10.61 -9.06 -8.80
C PRO A 27 10.03 -10.09 -7.83
N ILE A 28 8.77 -10.42 -8.03
CA ILE A 28 8.05 -11.51 -7.38
C ILE A 28 7.88 -12.61 -8.42
N LYS A 29 8.41 -13.79 -8.12
CA LYS A 29 8.25 -14.96 -8.99
C LYS A 29 6.84 -15.51 -8.90
N GLU A 30 6.35 -16.04 -10.01
CA GLU A 30 5.06 -16.73 -10.05
C GLU A 30 5.01 -17.90 -9.05
N GLY A 31 3.81 -18.20 -8.60
CA GLY A 31 3.56 -19.33 -7.73
C GLY A 31 2.11 -19.45 -7.32
N PHE A 32 1.84 -20.37 -6.42
CA PHE A 32 0.51 -20.64 -5.91
C PHE A 32 0.45 -20.35 -4.41
N PHE A 33 -0.69 -19.90 -3.95
CA PHE A 33 -1.02 -19.87 -2.53
C PHE A 33 -2.48 -20.24 -2.31
N ILE A 34 -2.83 -20.61 -1.11
CA ILE A 34 -4.21 -20.91 -0.72
C ILE A 34 -4.70 -19.77 0.17
N PRO A 35 -5.61 -18.90 -0.32
CA PRO A 35 -6.23 -17.87 0.49
C PRO A 35 -7.03 -18.48 1.64
N LEU A 36 -6.98 -17.85 2.81
CA LEU A 36 -7.77 -18.26 3.96
C LEU A 36 -9.22 -17.76 3.86
N TYR A 37 -9.40 -16.61 3.24
CA TYR A 37 -10.68 -15.91 3.09
C TYR A 37 -10.84 -15.39 1.64
N GLY A 38 -12.02 -14.90 1.33
CA GLY A 38 -12.36 -14.34 0.02
C GLY A 38 -13.03 -15.34 -0.91
N ALA A 39 -13.30 -14.93 -2.15
CA ALA A 39 -14.02 -15.72 -3.14
C ALA A 39 -13.33 -17.05 -3.51
N THR A 40 -12.02 -17.11 -3.39
CA THR A 40 -11.16 -18.25 -3.70
C THR A 40 -10.66 -18.97 -2.44
N ALA A 41 -11.27 -18.71 -1.28
CA ALA A 41 -10.85 -19.31 -0.02
C ALA A 41 -10.71 -20.83 -0.12
N LYS A 42 -9.60 -21.33 0.43
CA LYS A 42 -9.24 -22.78 0.44
C LYS A 42 -9.03 -23.41 -0.96
N LYS A 43 -8.95 -22.61 -2.02
CA LYS A 43 -8.59 -23.07 -3.37
C LYS A 43 -7.23 -22.50 -3.76
N PRO A 44 -6.35 -23.26 -4.46
CA PRO A 44 -5.10 -22.73 -4.95
C PRO A 44 -5.33 -21.58 -5.95
N VAL A 45 -4.67 -20.46 -5.72
CA VAL A 45 -4.67 -19.30 -6.62
C VAL A 45 -3.29 -19.18 -7.24
N ASN A 46 -3.25 -19.06 -8.57
CA ASN A 46 -2.01 -18.80 -9.28
C ASN A 46 -1.75 -17.29 -9.34
N VAL A 47 -0.62 -16.86 -8.77
CA VAL A 47 -0.12 -15.50 -8.88
C VAL A 47 0.97 -15.47 -9.93
N LYS A 48 0.75 -14.75 -11.03
CA LYS A 48 1.75 -14.56 -12.09
C LYS A 48 2.91 -13.71 -11.58
N SER A 49 4.09 -13.81 -12.23
CA SER A 49 5.22 -12.95 -11.90
C SER A 49 4.89 -11.47 -12.10
N PHE A 50 5.37 -10.63 -11.18
CA PHE A 50 5.16 -9.17 -11.20
C PHE A 50 6.29 -8.47 -10.41
N TYR A 51 6.25 -7.16 -10.37
CA TYR A 51 7.13 -6.32 -9.56
C TYR A 51 6.30 -5.58 -8.51
N ILE A 52 6.86 -5.36 -7.32
CA ILE A 52 6.22 -4.63 -6.25
C ILE A 52 7.22 -3.64 -5.62
N ASP A 53 6.74 -2.49 -5.18
CA ASP A 53 7.54 -1.53 -4.43
C ASP A 53 8.05 -2.15 -3.12
N VAL A 54 9.33 -1.93 -2.83
CA VAL A 54 9.98 -2.41 -1.60
C VAL A 54 9.32 -1.84 -0.35
N PHE A 55 8.87 -0.59 -0.42
CA PHE A 55 8.24 0.14 0.68
C PHE A 55 6.88 0.69 0.29
N PRO A 56 6.01 0.98 1.26
CA PRO A 56 4.83 1.80 1.00
C PRO A 56 5.25 3.23 0.59
N VAL A 57 4.39 3.89 -0.19
CA VAL A 57 4.61 5.27 -0.66
C VAL A 57 4.69 6.22 0.54
N THR A 58 5.71 7.07 0.55
CA THR A 58 6.00 8.02 1.63
C THR A 58 5.30 9.37 1.46
N ASN A 59 5.23 10.17 2.55
CA ASN A 59 4.75 11.55 2.50
C ASN A 59 5.55 12.40 1.49
N ALA A 60 6.87 12.24 1.44
CA ALA A 60 7.72 13.00 0.52
C ALA A 60 7.46 12.66 -0.96
N GLU A 61 7.32 11.38 -1.28
CA GLU A 61 6.99 10.92 -2.63
C GLU A 61 5.59 11.39 -3.05
N TYR A 62 4.63 11.32 -2.13
CA TYR A 62 3.27 11.77 -2.39
C TYR A 62 3.19 13.29 -2.58
N LEU A 63 3.98 14.07 -1.85
CA LEU A 63 4.11 15.52 -2.05
C LEU A 63 4.62 15.84 -3.48
N SER A 64 5.61 15.11 -3.96
CA SER A 64 6.13 15.27 -5.33
C SER A 64 5.05 14.98 -6.38
N PHE A 65 4.25 13.94 -6.15
CA PHE A 65 3.09 13.63 -7.00
C PHE A 65 2.08 14.78 -7.02
N LEU A 66 1.71 15.33 -5.86
CA LEU A 66 0.72 16.42 -5.77
C LEU A 66 1.18 17.70 -6.48
N LYS A 67 2.47 18.02 -6.43
CA LYS A 67 3.03 19.19 -7.16
C LYS A 67 2.81 19.06 -8.66
N ASN A 68 2.89 17.87 -9.21
CA ASN A 68 2.65 17.59 -10.64
C ASN A 68 1.16 17.30 -10.96
N ASN A 69 0.35 17.02 -9.95
CA ASN A 69 -1.06 16.66 -10.08
C ASN A 69 -1.93 17.43 -9.06
N PRO A 70 -1.99 18.76 -9.16
CA PRO A 70 -2.62 19.63 -8.14
C PRO A 70 -4.12 19.38 -7.94
N ASN A 71 -4.80 18.75 -8.89
CA ASN A 71 -6.22 18.39 -8.77
C ASN A 71 -6.46 17.28 -7.71
N PHE A 72 -5.41 16.59 -7.28
CA PHE A 72 -5.44 15.63 -6.18
C PHE A 72 -4.98 16.22 -4.85
N SER A 73 -4.73 17.54 -4.77
CA SER A 73 -4.40 18.19 -3.51
C SER A 73 -5.61 18.24 -2.56
N LYS A 74 -5.33 18.39 -1.26
CA LYS A 74 -6.30 18.34 -0.18
C LYS A 74 -7.51 19.26 -0.40
N SER A 75 -7.28 20.49 -0.89
CA SER A 75 -8.34 21.47 -1.13
C SER A 75 -9.06 21.31 -2.46
N LYS A 76 -8.48 20.60 -3.44
CA LYS A 76 -8.99 20.53 -4.82
C LYS A 76 -9.61 19.20 -5.20
N ILE A 77 -9.34 18.13 -4.46
CA ILE A 77 -9.89 16.82 -4.76
C ILE A 77 -11.42 16.85 -4.65
N LYS A 78 -12.10 16.31 -5.67
CA LYS A 78 -13.57 16.27 -5.66
C LYS A 78 -14.08 15.22 -4.67
N GLY A 79 -15.21 15.50 -3.99
CA GLY A 79 -15.82 14.62 -2.98
C GLY A 79 -16.20 13.22 -3.49
N ILE A 80 -16.40 13.04 -4.81
CA ILE A 80 -16.60 11.71 -5.40
C ILE A 80 -15.33 10.84 -5.38
N PHE A 81 -14.14 11.46 -5.29
CA PHE A 81 -12.85 10.77 -5.29
C PHE A 81 -12.24 10.64 -3.91
N ALA A 82 -12.63 11.46 -2.93
CA ALA A 82 -12.15 11.35 -1.56
C ALA A 82 -13.12 11.97 -0.57
N ASP A 83 -13.18 11.41 0.63
CA ASP A 83 -13.96 11.97 1.73
C ASP A 83 -13.23 13.13 2.44
N LYS A 84 -13.88 13.71 3.45
CA LYS A 84 -13.38 14.88 4.21
C LYS A 84 -12.09 14.57 5.00
N SER A 85 -11.76 13.30 5.21
CA SER A 85 -10.57 12.87 5.95
C SER A 85 -9.30 12.83 5.09
N TYR A 86 -9.44 13.05 3.77
CA TYR A 86 -8.33 13.02 2.84
C TYR A 86 -7.23 14.00 3.23
N LEU A 87 -6.02 13.50 3.42
CA LEU A 87 -4.84 14.24 3.87
C LEU A 87 -5.14 15.18 5.07
N SER A 88 -6.07 14.80 5.95
CA SER A 88 -6.51 15.67 7.06
C SER A 88 -5.37 16.09 7.99
N TYR A 89 -4.32 15.28 8.12
CA TYR A 89 -3.15 15.59 8.95
C TYR A 89 -2.12 16.50 8.27
N TRP A 90 -2.24 16.73 6.95
CA TRP A 90 -1.41 17.69 6.24
C TRP A 90 -1.83 19.11 6.60
N LYS A 91 -0.88 20.02 6.74
CA LYS A 91 -1.14 21.42 7.07
C LYS A 91 -1.80 22.16 5.92
N SER A 92 -1.34 21.91 4.67
CA SER A 92 -1.91 22.49 3.45
C SER A 92 -1.76 21.52 2.26
N ASP A 93 -2.13 21.97 1.06
CA ASP A 93 -2.05 21.19 -0.18
C ASP A 93 -0.66 20.63 -0.49
N PHE A 94 0.38 21.38 -0.13
CA PHE A 94 1.76 21.05 -0.43
C PHE A 94 2.68 21.09 0.81
N ASP A 95 2.08 20.93 1.98
CA ASP A 95 2.81 20.92 3.26
C ASP A 95 2.22 19.84 4.17
N PHE A 96 2.98 18.79 4.40
CA PHE A 96 2.58 17.71 5.33
C PHE A 96 2.81 18.06 6.81
N GLY A 97 3.22 19.32 7.12
CA GLY A 97 3.39 19.82 8.49
C GLY A 97 4.45 19.05 9.26
N ASN A 98 4.10 18.61 10.46
CA ASN A 98 4.99 17.86 11.34
C ASN A 98 5.09 16.36 11.01
N ALA A 99 4.43 15.88 9.96
CA ALA A 99 4.54 14.48 9.59
C ALA A 99 5.95 14.16 9.08
N ASN A 100 6.46 12.97 9.41
CA ASN A 100 7.78 12.57 8.96
C ASN A 100 7.75 12.33 7.42
N PRO A 101 8.67 12.94 6.65
CA PRO A 101 8.73 12.76 5.20
C PRO A 101 8.93 11.31 4.77
N LYS A 102 9.60 10.49 5.60
CA LYS A 102 9.87 9.07 5.36
C LYS A 102 8.79 8.13 5.91
N SER A 103 7.75 8.63 6.55
CA SER A 103 6.62 7.79 6.96
C SER A 103 5.69 7.53 5.78
N PRO A 104 4.96 6.40 5.76
CA PRO A 104 3.95 6.14 4.76
C PRO A 104 2.93 7.28 4.68
N VAL A 105 2.56 7.67 3.48
CA VAL A 105 1.39 8.53 3.31
C VAL A 105 0.14 7.75 3.72
N ALA A 106 -0.72 8.38 4.49
CA ALA A 106 -2.00 7.84 4.94
C ALA A 106 -3.13 8.84 4.69
N ASN A 107 -4.36 8.49 5.05
CA ASN A 107 -5.53 9.31 4.70
C ASN A 107 -5.61 9.60 3.20
N VAL A 108 -5.34 8.60 2.38
CA VAL A 108 -5.48 8.67 0.91
C VAL A 108 -6.60 7.74 0.45
N SER A 109 -7.38 8.19 -0.52
CA SER A 109 -8.44 7.38 -1.11
C SER A 109 -7.88 6.38 -2.13
N TRP A 110 -8.67 5.36 -2.47
CA TRP A 110 -8.31 4.41 -3.52
C TRP A 110 -8.08 5.10 -4.87
N PHE A 111 -8.92 6.07 -5.23
CA PHE A 111 -8.76 6.82 -6.47
C PHE A 111 -7.44 7.57 -6.55
N ALA A 112 -7.04 8.21 -5.45
CA ALA A 112 -5.79 8.95 -5.38
C ALA A 112 -4.56 8.03 -5.35
N ALA A 113 -4.64 6.91 -4.63
CA ALA A 113 -3.61 5.89 -4.61
C ALA A 113 -3.41 5.24 -5.99
N LYS A 114 -4.51 4.87 -6.66
CA LYS A 114 -4.49 4.35 -8.03
C LYS A 114 -3.86 5.35 -8.99
N LYS A 115 -4.30 6.61 -8.94
CA LYS A 115 -3.75 7.67 -9.82
C LYS A 115 -2.27 7.91 -9.59
N TYR A 116 -1.82 7.89 -8.33
CA TYR A 116 -0.39 7.96 -8.03
C TYR A 116 0.39 6.86 -8.76
N CYS A 117 -0.01 5.59 -8.59
CA CYS A 117 0.67 4.48 -9.24
C CYS A 117 0.66 4.61 -10.77
N GLU A 118 -0.47 4.99 -11.37
CA GLU A 118 -0.58 5.22 -12.83
C GLU A 118 0.37 6.31 -13.33
N CYS A 119 0.54 7.40 -12.59
CA CYS A 119 1.48 8.47 -12.95
C CYS A 119 2.95 8.03 -12.87
N GLN A 120 3.24 6.92 -12.18
CA GLN A 120 4.56 6.30 -12.13
C GLN A 120 4.71 5.14 -13.14
N GLY A 121 3.76 4.95 -14.07
CA GLY A 121 3.74 3.79 -14.97
C GLY A 121 3.44 2.46 -14.27
N LYS A 122 2.90 2.52 -13.04
CA LYS A 122 2.60 1.39 -12.15
C LYS A 122 1.10 1.22 -11.96
N ARG A 123 0.70 0.27 -11.15
CA ARG A 123 -0.67 0.01 -10.70
C ARG A 123 -0.70 -0.34 -9.21
N LEU A 124 -1.86 -0.36 -8.60
CA LEU A 124 -2.01 -1.02 -7.30
C LEU A 124 -1.81 -2.54 -7.45
N PRO A 125 -1.27 -3.25 -6.44
CA PRO A 125 -1.28 -4.70 -6.41
C PRO A 125 -2.72 -5.21 -6.30
N THR A 126 -3.00 -6.40 -6.84
CA THR A 126 -4.24 -7.11 -6.51
C THR A 126 -4.16 -7.62 -5.06
N MET A 127 -5.31 -8.01 -4.51
CA MET A 127 -5.37 -8.59 -3.18
C MET A 127 -4.55 -9.89 -3.12
N ASP A 128 -4.69 -10.74 -4.14
CA ASP A 128 -3.94 -12.00 -4.22
C ASP A 128 -2.42 -11.76 -4.33
N GLU A 129 -1.99 -10.78 -5.12
CA GLU A 129 -0.58 -10.39 -5.20
C GLU A 129 -0.06 -9.89 -3.85
N TRP A 130 -0.83 -9.05 -3.16
CA TRP A 130 -0.45 -8.51 -1.86
C TRP A 130 -0.35 -9.62 -0.80
N GLU A 131 -1.36 -10.49 -0.69
CA GLU A 131 -1.38 -11.60 0.26
C GLU A 131 -0.26 -12.63 -0.02
N TYR A 132 0.03 -12.90 -1.31
CA TYR A 132 1.13 -13.78 -1.72
C TYR A 132 2.49 -13.27 -1.23
N VAL A 133 2.74 -11.96 -1.33
CA VAL A 133 3.97 -11.34 -0.81
C VAL A 133 3.98 -11.29 0.72
N ALA A 134 2.82 -11.02 1.32
CA ALA A 134 2.66 -10.84 2.76
C ALA A 134 2.77 -12.13 3.58
N MET A 135 2.57 -13.32 2.96
CA MET A 135 2.72 -14.59 3.68
C MET A 135 4.18 -14.98 3.95
N ALA A 136 5.15 -14.26 3.37
CA ALA A 136 6.57 -14.55 3.50
C ALA A 136 7.17 -13.94 4.77
N ASP A 137 7.98 -14.74 5.49
CA ASP A 137 8.92 -14.21 6.48
C ASP A 137 10.29 -13.91 5.85
N GLU A 138 11.31 -13.69 6.64
CA GLU A 138 12.68 -13.40 6.17
C GLU A 138 13.32 -14.55 5.38
N LYS A 139 12.87 -15.79 5.59
CA LYS A 139 13.52 -17.03 5.12
C LYS A 139 12.63 -17.90 4.25
N LYS A 140 11.32 -17.83 4.40
CA LYS A 140 10.34 -18.69 3.72
C LYS A 140 9.31 -17.87 2.95
N ILE A 141 8.93 -18.37 1.78
CA ILE A 141 7.86 -17.79 0.95
C ILE A 141 6.52 -17.87 1.66
N ASP A 142 6.25 -18.95 2.37
CA ASP A 142 5.06 -19.13 3.20
C ASP A 142 5.48 -19.47 4.63
N ALA A 143 5.28 -18.53 5.52
CA ALA A 143 5.56 -18.64 6.95
C ALA A 143 4.29 -18.71 7.82
N ARG A 144 3.13 -18.82 7.17
CA ARG A 144 1.84 -18.74 7.84
C ARG A 144 1.61 -19.80 8.91
N THR A 145 2.28 -20.93 8.85
CA THR A 145 2.21 -21.98 9.89
C THR A 145 3.10 -21.73 11.11
N LYS A 146 3.91 -20.64 11.11
CA LYS A 146 4.80 -20.31 12.22
C LYS A 146 4.09 -19.43 13.25
N ALA A 147 4.00 -19.90 14.48
CA ALA A 147 3.36 -19.17 15.57
C ALA A 147 4.03 -17.81 15.84
N GLU A 148 5.37 -17.74 15.78
CA GLU A 148 6.14 -16.50 15.98
C GLU A 148 5.84 -15.46 14.91
N PHE A 149 5.67 -15.88 13.65
CA PHE A 149 5.30 -15.00 12.55
C PHE A 149 3.92 -14.39 12.76
N ASN A 150 2.96 -15.21 13.17
CA ASN A 150 1.60 -14.77 13.45
C ASN A 150 1.52 -13.82 14.66
N LYS A 151 2.26 -14.12 15.74
CA LYS A 151 2.40 -13.23 16.90
C LYS A 151 3.00 -11.89 16.51
N TYR A 152 4.01 -11.89 15.63
CA TYR A 152 4.62 -10.67 15.11
C TYR A 152 3.63 -9.80 14.32
N ILE A 153 2.82 -10.42 13.45
CA ILE A 153 1.79 -9.70 12.69
C ILE A 153 0.79 -9.04 13.64
N LEU A 154 0.24 -9.81 14.58
CA LEU A 154 -0.76 -9.31 15.53
C LEU A 154 -0.19 -8.21 16.42
N PHE A 155 1.05 -8.33 16.86
CA PHE A 155 1.76 -7.30 17.63
C PHE A 155 1.76 -5.94 16.89
N TRP A 156 1.93 -5.92 15.57
CA TRP A 156 1.85 -4.70 14.79
C TRP A 156 0.42 -4.19 14.62
N TYR A 157 -0.55 -5.09 14.47
CA TYR A 157 -1.96 -4.72 14.29
C TYR A 157 -2.59 -4.11 15.53
N GLU A 158 -2.11 -4.50 16.71
CA GLU A 158 -2.58 -3.97 17.99
C GLU A 158 -1.97 -2.61 18.35
N ARG A 159 -0.89 -2.21 17.68
CA ARG A 159 -0.21 -0.97 17.99
C ARG A 159 -0.90 0.24 17.38
N SER A 160 -1.03 1.29 18.19
CA SER A 160 -1.52 2.58 17.72
C SER A 160 -0.41 3.38 17.03
N LYS A 161 -0.79 4.29 16.12
CA LYS A 161 0.08 5.29 15.46
C LYS A 161 1.30 4.69 14.75
N THR A 162 1.23 3.46 14.28
CA THR A 162 2.31 2.80 13.53
C THR A 162 2.70 3.57 12.27
N TYR A 163 1.75 4.28 11.67
CA TYR A 163 1.92 5.14 10.49
C TYR A 163 2.85 6.36 10.69
N GLU A 164 3.22 6.68 11.92
CA GLU A 164 4.18 7.76 12.21
C GLU A 164 5.63 7.31 12.08
N ASN A 165 5.89 6.00 12.04
CA ASN A 165 7.24 5.46 11.86
C ASN A 165 7.71 5.62 10.41
N SER A 166 9.02 5.80 10.23
CA SER A 166 9.65 5.73 8.90
C SER A 166 9.51 4.36 8.28
N ILE A 167 9.45 4.29 6.96
CA ILE A 167 9.51 3.04 6.19
C ILE A 167 10.75 2.22 6.56
N GLY A 168 10.69 0.90 6.36
CA GLY A 168 11.77 -0.05 6.72
C GLY A 168 11.83 -0.37 8.21
N LYS A 169 10.76 -0.09 8.97
CA LYS A 169 10.71 -0.34 10.41
C LYS A 169 10.45 -1.81 10.75
N THR A 170 9.83 -2.56 9.85
CA THR A 170 9.58 -3.98 10.00
C THR A 170 10.69 -4.80 9.33
N PHE A 171 10.64 -6.14 9.43
CA PHE A 171 11.62 -6.98 8.79
C PHE A 171 11.51 -6.95 7.25
N ARG A 172 12.62 -7.27 6.60
CA ARG A 172 12.68 -7.53 5.17
C ARG A 172 12.28 -8.98 4.91
N ASN A 173 11.20 -9.20 4.18
CA ASN A 173 10.73 -10.55 3.91
C ASN A 173 11.59 -11.27 2.82
N TYR A 174 11.28 -12.54 2.54
CA TYR A 174 11.95 -13.37 1.54
C TYR A 174 12.09 -12.69 0.16
N TRP A 175 11.08 -11.95 -0.25
CA TRP A 175 11.05 -11.25 -1.53
C TRP A 175 11.88 -9.95 -1.52
N GLY A 176 12.34 -9.51 -0.38
CA GLY A 176 13.06 -8.26 -0.24
C GLY A 176 12.15 -7.06 0.02
N VAL A 177 10.89 -7.29 0.36
CA VAL A 177 9.87 -6.27 0.65
C VAL A 177 9.79 -6.01 2.15
N TYR A 178 9.64 -4.75 2.54
CA TYR A 178 9.48 -4.32 3.93
C TYR A 178 8.04 -3.87 4.21
N ASP A 179 7.70 -3.83 5.47
CA ASP A 179 6.50 -3.18 6.01
C ASP A 179 5.17 -3.76 5.50
N MET A 180 5.15 -5.05 5.08
CA MET A 180 3.92 -5.72 4.66
C MET A 180 2.90 -5.84 5.80
N HIS A 181 3.40 -6.03 7.04
CA HIS A 181 2.59 -6.12 8.25
C HIS A 181 3.07 -5.09 9.26
N GLY A 182 2.55 -3.87 9.23
CA GLY A 182 3.03 -2.96 10.25
C GLY A 182 2.57 -1.54 10.14
N LEU A 183 3.17 -0.74 9.30
CA LEU A 183 3.03 0.70 9.40
C LEU A 183 1.63 1.22 9.04
N VAL A 184 1.09 0.73 7.92
CA VAL A 184 -0.24 1.09 7.42
C VAL A 184 -0.94 -0.13 6.84
N TRP A 185 -2.26 -0.13 6.82
CA TRP A 185 -3.03 -0.94 5.90
C TRP A 185 -2.84 -0.43 4.48
N GLU A 186 -2.98 -1.28 3.48
CA GLU A 186 -2.69 -0.90 2.11
C GLU A 186 -3.83 -1.17 1.15
N TRP A 187 -4.11 -0.20 0.29
CA TRP A 187 -5.03 -0.33 -0.81
C TRP A 187 -4.58 -1.39 -1.80
N THR A 188 -5.52 -2.22 -2.26
CA THR A 188 -5.35 -3.13 -3.39
C THR A 188 -6.27 -2.72 -4.54
N ALA A 189 -5.97 -3.14 -5.75
CA ALA A 189 -6.73 -2.78 -6.95
C ALA A 189 -8.20 -3.24 -6.87
N ASP A 190 -8.41 -4.39 -6.25
CA ASP A 190 -9.65 -5.14 -6.15
C ASP A 190 -10.13 -5.30 -4.69
N PHE A 191 -9.89 -4.30 -3.84
CA PHE A 191 -10.20 -4.32 -2.41
C PHE A 191 -11.65 -4.74 -2.08
N ASN A 192 -12.59 -4.54 -3.00
CA ASN A 192 -14.01 -4.85 -2.86
C ASN A 192 -14.41 -6.18 -3.53
N SER A 193 -13.49 -6.96 -4.06
CA SER A 193 -13.79 -8.23 -4.75
C SER A 193 -14.42 -9.29 -3.83
N ILE A 194 -14.28 -9.12 -2.51
CA ILE A 194 -14.93 -9.94 -1.48
C ILE A 194 -16.47 -9.98 -1.67
N PHE A 195 -17.04 -8.90 -2.23
CA PHE A 195 -18.49 -8.77 -2.46
C PHE A 195 -18.96 -9.27 -3.82
N LEU A 196 -18.06 -9.56 -4.77
CA LEU A 196 -18.41 -9.81 -6.16
C LEU A 196 -18.54 -11.30 -6.51
N SER A 197 -18.30 -12.22 -5.58
CA SER A 197 -18.59 -13.63 -5.82
C SER A 197 -20.10 -13.80 -5.97
N GLY A 198 -20.55 -14.20 -7.16
CA GLY A 198 -21.98 -14.32 -7.54
C GLY A 198 -22.80 -15.31 -6.69
N GLU A 199 -22.17 -16.03 -5.76
CA GLU A 199 -22.84 -16.88 -4.76
C GLU A 199 -23.36 -16.07 -3.56
N SER A 200 -22.83 -14.86 -3.29
CA SER A 200 -23.30 -14.04 -2.16
C SER A 200 -24.74 -13.50 -2.33
N ARG A 201 -25.32 -13.61 -3.52
CA ARG A 201 -26.75 -13.27 -3.73
C ARG A 201 -27.73 -14.37 -3.30
N LYS A 202 -27.26 -15.61 -3.13
CA LYS A 202 -28.12 -16.75 -2.72
C LYS A 202 -27.96 -17.13 -1.25
N ASP A 203 -26.82 -16.79 -0.62
CA ASP A 203 -26.52 -17.18 0.77
C ASP A 203 -26.44 -15.96 1.69
N LYS A 204 -27.62 -15.48 2.12
CA LYS A 204 -27.75 -14.39 3.10
C LYS A 204 -27.13 -14.71 4.47
N SER A 205 -26.69 -15.95 4.70
CA SER A 205 -26.11 -16.38 5.97
C SER A 205 -24.58 -16.33 5.99
N ALA A 206 -23.90 -16.58 4.86
CA ALA A 206 -22.44 -16.59 4.78
C ALA A 206 -21.85 -15.16 4.91
N ASP A 207 -22.50 -14.17 4.29
CA ASP A 207 -22.05 -12.77 4.36
C ASP A 207 -22.16 -12.17 5.76
N LYS A 208 -23.20 -12.54 6.51
CA LYS A 208 -23.35 -12.09 7.91
C LYS A 208 -22.25 -12.65 8.82
N ASN A 209 -21.76 -13.85 8.54
CA ASN A 209 -20.72 -14.48 9.36
C ASN A 209 -19.31 -13.95 9.03
N LEU A 210 -19.06 -13.41 7.83
CA LEU A 210 -17.79 -12.75 7.48
C LEU A 210 -17.66 -11.37 8.13
N PHE A 211 -18.76 -10.67 8.35
CA PHE A 211 -18.79 -9.30 8.86
C PHE A 211 -19.24 -9.17 10.32
N CYS A 212 -19.90 -10.17 10.87
CA CYS A 212 -20.20 -10.22 12.29
C CYS A 212 -19.06 -10.95 12.98
N GLY A 213 -18.49 -10.41 14.04
CA GLY A 213 -17.39 -10.96 14.84
C GLY A 213 -17.49 -12.46 15.25
N ALA A 214 -18.55 -13.15 14.83
CA ALA A 214 -18.76 -14.57 14.98
C ALA A 214 -17.71 -15.43 14.27
N ALA A 215 -17.16 -14.98 13.13
CA ALA A 215 -16.08 -15.71 12.45
C ALA A 215 -14.75 -15.62 13.22
N SER A 216 -14.54 -14.55 13.99
CA SER A 216 -13.35 -14.39 14.84
C SER A 216 -13.43 -15.20 16.12
N VAL A 217 -14.65 -15.49 16.61
CA VAL A 217 -14.87 -16.28 17.84
C VAL A 217 -14.51 -17.76 17.64
N ASN A 218 -14.55 -18.25 16.40
CA ASN A 218 -14.17 -19.62 16.03
C ASN A 218 -12.77 -19.72 15.37
N ALA A 219 -12.02 -18.60 15.26
CA ALA A 219 -10.65 -18.63 14.79
C ALA A 219 -9.78 -19.28 15.89
N THR A 220 -9.53 -20.55 15.75
CA THR A 220 -8.66 -21.33 16.65
C THR A 220 -7.18 -21.11 16.36
N ASP A 221 -6.87 -20.50 15.20
CA ASP A 221 -5.53 -20.20 14.71
C ASP A 221 -5.31 -18.67 14.62
N LEU A 222 -4.23 -18.18 15.24
CA LEU A 222 -3.81 -16.77 15.15
C LEU A 222 -3.61 -16.29 13.70
N MET A 223 -3.26 -17.20 12.82
CA MET A 223 -3.12 -16.97 11.40
C MET A 223 -4.45 -16.62 10.73
N ASP A 224 -5.48 -17.41 10.99
CA ASP A 224 -6.82 -17.18 10.50
C ASP A 224 -7.35 -15.83 10.99
N TYR A 225 -7.06 -15.46 12.22
CA TYR A 225 -7.46 -14.18 12.78
C TYR A 225 -6.80 -12.99 12.10
N ALA A 226 -5.48 -13.04 11.86
CA ALA A 226 -4.77 -11.97 11.15
C ALA A 226 -5.26 -11.81 9.70
N ALA A 227 -5.50 -12.91 9.01
CA ALA A 227 -6.07 -12.89 7.67
C ALA A 227 -7.53 -12.36 7.69
N PHE A 228 -8.34 -12.83 8.62
CA PHE A 228 -9.70 -12.33 8.83
C PHE A 228 -9.72 -10.81 8.99
N MET A 229 -8.87 -10.24 9.83
CA MET A 229 -8.79 -8.79 10.01
C MET A 229 -8.49 -8.05 8.71
N ARG A 230 -7.55 -8.56 7.89
CA ARG A 230 -7.22 -7.94 6.60
C ARG A 230 -8.39 -7.95 5.62
N TYR A 231 -9.04 -9.08 5.49
CA TYR A 231 -10.20 -9.22 4.59
C TYR A 231 -11.40 -8.41 5.08
N ALA A 232 -11.71 -8.45 6.37
CA ALA A 232 -12.79 -7.68 6.98
C ALA A 232 -12.57 -6.17 6.82
N PHE A 233 -11.33 -5.70 7.05
CA PHE A 233 -10.97 -4.29 6.87
C PHE A 233 -11.19 -3.86 5.41
N ARG A 234 -10.64 -4.59 4.44
CA ARG A 234 -10.83 -4.28 3.00
C ARG A 234 -12.30 -4.29 2.62
N GLY A 235 -13.06 -5.26 3.09
CA GLY A 235 -14.49 -5.35 2.84
C GLY A 235 -15.32 -4.22 3.45
N SER A 236 -14.83 -3.51 4.46
CA SER A 236 -15.51 -2.36 5.06
C SER A 236 -15.26 -1.04 4.31
N LEU A 237 -14.33 -1.02 3.36
CA LEU A 237 -13.90 0.19 2.68
C LEU A 237 -14.81 0.58 1.50
N LYS A 238 -14.95 1.89 1.28
CA LYS A 238 -15.42 2.48 0.03
C LYS A 238 -14.27 3.20 -0.65
N ALA A 239 -14.26 3.27 -1.97
CA ALA A 239 -13.15 3.82 -2.75
C ALA A 239 -12.77 5.28 -2.37
N GLN A 240 -13.72 6.07 -1.88
CA GLN A 240 -13.48 7.45 -1.42
C GLN A 240 -13.00 7.55 0.03
N TYR A 241 -13.02 6.47 0.82
CA TYR A 241 -12.62 6.52 2.23
C TYR A 241 -11.13 6.82 2.37
N SER A 242 -10.82 7.60 3.41
CA SER A 242 -9.46 8.02 3.75
C SER A 242 -9.28 7.90 5.25
N THR A 243 -8.64 6.83 5.71
CA THR A 243 -8.40 6.59 7.14
C THR A 243 -6.95 6.79 7.51
N ARG A 244 -6.70 7.15 8.78
CA ARG A 244 -5.37 7.56 9.26
C ARG A 244 -4.30 6.47 9.15
N ASN A 245 -4.69 5.24 9.08
CA ASN A 245 -3.82 4.07 8.99
C ASN A 245 -3.88 3.36 7.64
N LEU A 246 -4.41 3.99 6.60
CA LEU A 246 -4.58 3.41 5.28
C LEU A 246 -3.75 4.17 4.25
N GLY A 247 -2.71 3.52 3.75
CA GLY A 247 -1.81 3.96 2.70
C GLY A 247 -1.82 3.00 1.51
N PHE A 248 -0.70 2.89 0.81
CA PHE A 248 -0.57 2.00 -0.34
C PHE A 248 0.89 1.84 -0.78
N ARG A 249 1.13 0.83 -1.60
CA ARG A 249 2.32 0.66 -2.44
C ARG A 249 1.91 0.34 -3.86
N CYS A 250 2.80 0.47 -4.83
CA CYS A 250 2.50 0.13 -6.22
C CYS A 250 3.11 -1.21 -6.63
N ALA A 251 2.53 -1.79 -7.68
CA ALA A 251 2.99 -2.97 -8.37
C ALA A 251 3.14 -2.68 -9.88
N SER A 252 3.83 -3.53 -10.61
CA SER A 252 3.93 -3.47 -12.07
C SER A 252 4.02 -4.88 -12.66
N THR A 253 3.54 -5.05 -13.89
CA THR A 253 3.72 -6.30 -14.66
C THR A 253 5.06 -6.33 -15.39
N THR A 254 5.72 -5.19 -15.53
CA THR A 254 7.01 -5.03 -16.22
C THR A 254 8.03 -4.40 -15.29
N LYS A 255 9.31 -4.64 -15.55
CA LYS A 255 10.41 -3.92 -14.89
C LYS A 255 10.40 -2.47 -15.40
N LEU A 256 10.38 -1.54 -14.48
CA LEU A 256 10.48 -0.09 -14.74
C LEU A 256 11.90 0.38 -14.46
#